data_52ae9a6b8306b2999392b0392abb90ae
#
_entry.id   52ae9a6b8306b2999392b0392abb90ae
#
_cell.length_a   1.000
_cell.length_b   1.000
_cell.length_c   1.000
_cell.angle_alpha   90.00
_cell.angle_beta   90.00
_cell.angle_gamma   90.00
#
_symmetry.space_group_name_H-M   'P 1'
#
loop_
_entity.id
_entity.type
_entity.pdbx_description
1 polymer ?
#
loop_
_entity_poly.entity_id
_entity_poly.type
_entity_poly.pdbx_seq_one_letter_code
_entity_poly.pdbx_strand_id
1 'polypeptide(L)'
;GSDYLSSDPDFLIYQPVALGHHRSYDGTRGYPLSFDNTASPYRDAIDLIHICDCLDAATDYLSRNYHRAKPFDVVLNELKAGRGTEYNPDMVDVLLSDRELYNDLKMLTEQNRENIYYDIYLTFVNLRKKRQ
;
A
#
# COMPACT_ATOMS: atom_id res chain seq x y z
N GLY A 1 -5.45 2.19 13.64
CA GLY A 1 -4.18 2.74 13.13
C GLY A 1 -4.11 4.24 13.35
N SER A 2 -5.03 4.99 12.77
CA SER A 2 -5.06 6.46 12.81
C SER A 2 -5.04 7.03 14.23
N ASP A 3 -5.87 6.51 15.15
CA ASP A 3 -5.93 6.96 16.54
C ASP A 3 -4.64 6.70 17.32
N TYR A 4 -3.95 5.63 16.99
CA TYR A 4 -2.63 5.32 17.56
C TYR A 4 -1.58 6.35 17.12
N LEU A 5 -1.56 6.71 15.83
CA LEU A 5 -0.63 7.71 15.30
C LEU A 5 -0.90 9.12 15.85
N SER A 6 -2.17 9.45 16.16
CA SER A 6 -2.52 10.75 16.73
C SER A 6 -2.10 10.92 18.20
N SER A 7 -1.76 9.83 18.89
CA SER A 7 -1.33 9.88 20.30
C SER A 7 0.14 10.32 20.50
N ASP A 8 0.94 10.34 19.42
CA ASP A 8 2.35 10.72 19.45
C ASP A 8 2.61 11.87 18.47
N PRO A 9 3.11 13.03 18.93
CA PRO A 9 3.38 14.20 18.10
C PRO A 9 4.29 13.91 16.89
N ASP A 10 5.26 13.00 17.03
CA ASP A 10 6.22 12.65 15.98
C ASP A 10 5.56 11.87 14.81
N PHE A 11 4.42 11.24 15.08
CA PHE A 11 3.66 10.47 14.07
C PHE A 11 2.40 11.17 13.57
N LEU A 12 2.07 12.35 14.11
CA LEU A 12 0.83 13.06 13.77
C LEU A 12 0.69 13.37 12.28
N ILE A 13 1.80 13.63 11.60
CA ILE A 13 1.83 13.92 10.16
C ILE A 13 1.38 12.73 9.30
N TYR A 14 1.50 11.49 9.80
CA TYR A 14 1.09 10.26 9.09
C TYR A 14 -0.37 9.90 9.32
N GLN A 15 -1.03 10.53 10.31
CA GLN A 15 -2.41 10.24 10.66
C GLN A 15 -3.40 10.40 9.49
N PRO A 16 -3.35 11.47 8.67
CA PRO A 16 -4.25 11.62 7.52
C PRO A 16 -4.07 10.51 6.47
N VAL A 17 -2.83 10.04 6.28
CA VAL A 17 -2.53 8.94 5.35
C VAL A 17 -3.12 7.64 5.88
N ALA A 18 -2.89 7.31 7.16
CA ALA A 18 -3.47 6.13 7.80
C ALA A 18 -5.00 6.18 7.87
N LEU A 19 -5.60 7.37 7.91
CA LEU A 19 -7.05 7.54 7.90
C LEU A 19 -7.65 7.38 6.51
N GLY A 20 -6.96 7.89 5.48
CA GLY A 20 -7.49 8.05 4.13
C GLY A 20 -7.18 6.92 3.15
N HIS A 21 -6.18 6.06 3.41
CA HIS A 21 -5.71 5.07 2.42
C HIS A 21 -6.73 3.99 2.02
N HIS A 22 -7.84 3.84 2.75
CA HIS A 22 -8.95 2.99 2.34
C HIS A 22 -10.05 3.73 1.57
N ARG A 23 -9.85 5.01 1.24
CA ARG A 23 -10.78 5.78 0.41
C ARG A 23 -10.43 5.63 -1.06
N SER A 24 -11.45 5.46 -1.93
CA SER A 24 -11.26 5.48 -3.38
C SER A 24 -10.71 6.83 -3.85
N TYR A 25 -9.99 6.83 -4.96
CA TYR A 25 -9.41 8.04 -5.56
C TYR A 25 -10.46 9.13 -5.82
N ASP A 26 -11.64 8.77 -6.31
CA ASP A 26 -12.74 9.71 -6.57
C ASP A 26 -13.50 10.17 -5.30
N GLY A 27 -13.13 9.66 -4.12
CA GLY A 27 -13.73 9.98 -2.83
C GLY A 27 -15.13 9.42 -2.62
N THR A 28 -15.67 8.62 -3.54
CA THR A 28 -17.06 8.14 -3.48
C THR A 28 -17.25 6.88 -2.64
N ARG A 29 -16.18 6.08 -2.46
CA ARG A 29 -16.22 4.78 -1.77
C ARG A 29 -15.15 4.64 -0.71
N GLY A 30 -15.16 3.50 -0.01
CA GLY A 30 -14.21 3.19 1.04
C GLY A 30 -14.58 3.78 2.40
N TYR A 31 -13.66 3.78 3.34
CA TYR A 31 -13.89 4.26 4.71
C TYR A 31 -12.66 4.99 5.28
N PRO A 32 -12.86 5.87 6.29
CA PRO A 32 -14.13 6.37 6.78
C PRO A 32 -14.76 7.38 5.81
N LEU A 33 -16.07 7.31 5.61
CA LEU A 33 -16.77 8.23 4.70
C LEU A 33 -16.71 9.69 5.15
N SER A 34 -16.47 9.94 6.44
CA SER A 34 -16.31 11.27 7.01
C SER A 34 -14.99 11.96 6.65
N PHE A 35 -14.02 11.22 6.10
CA PHE A 35 -12.73 11.79 5.68
C PHE A 35 -12.73 12.09 4.19
N ASP A 36 -12.54 13.37 3.86
CA ASP A 36 -12.38 13.80 2.47
C ASP A 36 -10.91 13.71 2.05
N ASN A 37 -10.57 12.60 1.40
CA ASN A 37 -9.23 12.39 0.86
C ASN A 37 -8.95 13.28 -0.35
N THR A 38 -9.98 13.76 -1.06
CA THR A 38 -9.81 14.56 -2.28
C THR A 38 -9.30 15.97 -1.99
N ALA A 39 -9.64 16.52 -0.82
CA ALA A 39 -9.19 17.83 -0.35
C ALA A 39 -7.95 17.75 0.57
N SER A 40 -7.41 16.55 0.84
CA SER A 40 -6.29 16.37 1.75
C SER A 40 -4.98 16.93 1.15
N PRO A 41 -4.17 17.69 1.92
CA PRO A 41 -2.82 18.07 1.49
C PRO A 41 -1.85 16.89 1.37
N TYR A 42 -2.24 15.71 1.88
CA TYR A 42 -1.48 14.45 1.78
C TYR A 42 -2.05 13.51 0.71
N ARG A 43 -2.81 14.06 -0.26
CA ARG A 43 -3.51 13.30 -1.29
C ARG A 43 -2.62 12.26 -1.97
N ASP A 44 -1.46 12.68 -2.46
CA ASP A 44 -0.56 11.79 -3.20
C ASP A 44 -0.05 10.64 -2.32
N ALA A 45 0.26 10.90 -1.06
CA ALA A 45 0.68 9.85 -0.12
C ALA A 45 -0.47 8.88 0.19
N ILE A 46 -1.70 9.38 0.34
CA ILE A 46 -2.91 8.56 0.54
C ILE A 46 -3.12 7.63 -0.66
N ASP A 47 -3.10 8.17 -1.87
CA ASP A 47 -3.33 7.44 -3.11
C ASP A 47 -2.22 6.37 -3.34
N LEU A 48 -0.97 6.72 -3.05
CA LEU A 48 0.14 5.78 -3.16
C LEU A 48 0.00 4.61 -2.18
N ILE A 49 -0.27 4.90 -0.91
CA ILE A 49 -0.44 3.85 0.12
C ILE A 49 -1.68 3.00 -0.19
N HIS A 50 -2.77 3.58 -0.72
CA HIS A 50 -3.94 2.84 -1.16
C HIS A 50 -3.58 1.78 -2.23
N ILE A 51 -2.83 2.15 -3.26
CA ILE A 51 -2.36 1.22 -4.30
C ILE A 51 -1.45 0.14 -3.70
N CYS A 52 -0.48 0.54 -2.85
CA CYS A 52 0.45 -0.40 -2.22
C CYS A 52 -0.27 -1.41 -1.31
N ASP A 53 -1.22 -0.94 -0.49
CA ASP A 53 -2.01 -1.81 0.40
C ASP A 53 -2.88 -2.78 -0.40
N CYS A 54 -3.55 -2.33 -1.46
CA CYS A 54 -4.34 -3.18 -2.34
C CYS A 54 -3.48 -4.24 -3.04
N LEU A 55 -2.31 -3.84 -3.55
CA LEU A 55 -1.38 -4.74 -4.21
C LEU A 55 -0.84 -5.80 -3.24
N ASP A 56 -0.36 -5.38 -2.07
CA ASP A 56 0.16 -6.28 -1.05
C ASP A 56 -0.93 -7.24 -0.58
N ALA A 57 -2.09 -6.72 -0.22
CA ALA A 57 -3.22 -7.52 0.24
C ALA A 57 -3.65 -8.59 -0.77
N ALA A 58 -3.74 -8.23 -2.07
CA ALA A 58 -4.22 -9.14 -3.10
C ALA A 58 -3.19 -10.23 -3.47
N THR A 59 -1.89 -9.94 -3.35
CA THR A 59 -0.80 -10.87 -3.71
C THR A 59 -0.23 -11.64 -2.52
N ASP A 60 -0.69 -11.37 -1.28
CA ASP A 60 -0.17 -12.01 -0.08
C ASP A 60 -0.60 -13.48 0.02
N TYR A 61 0.37 -14.39 -0.09
CA TYR A 61 0.20 -15.84 0.06
C TYR A 61 0.70 -16.38 1.41
N LEU A 62 1.31 -15.54 2.25
CA LEU A 62 1.95 -15.96 3.49
C LEU A 62 1.06 -15.74 4.71
N SER A 63 0.41 -14.59 4.82
CA SER A 63 -0.24 -14.17 6.06
C SER A 63 -1.78 -14.19 6.01
N ARG A 64 -2.38 -14.28 4.82
CA ARG A 64 -3.84 -14.21 4.65
C ARG A 64 -4.45 -15.56 4.33
N ASN A 65 -4.87 -16.28 5.36
CA ASN A 65 -5.46 -17.63 5.23
C ASN A 65 -6.90 -17.66 4.69
N TYR A 66 -7.56 -16.51 4.53
CA TYR A 66 -8.97 -16.42 4.18
C TYR A 66 -9.23 -16.18 2.69
N HIS A 67 -8.21 -15.96 1.89
CA HIS A 67 -8.33 -15.88 0.44
C HIS A 67 -7.09 -16.43 -0.27
N ARG A 68 -7.26 -16.80 -1.52
CA ARG A 68 -6.14 -17.22 -2.37
C ARG A 68 -5.46 -15.98 -2.96
N ALA A 69 -4.14 -15.92 -2.82
CA ALA A 69 -3.33 -14.87 -3.45
C ALA A 69 -3.53 -14.82 -4.96
N LYS A 70 -3.64 -13.62 -5.50
CA LYS A 70 -3.75 -13.39 -6.94
C LYS A 70 -2.37 -13.23 -7.56
N PRO A 71 -2.14 -13.70 -8.80
CA PRO A 71 -0.95 -13.36 -9.56
C PRO A 71 -0.84 -11.84 -9.75
N PHE A 72 0.39 -11.32 -9.78
CA PHE A 72 0.65 -9.88 -9.94
C PHE A 72 -0.05 -9.28 -11.16
N ASP A 73 0.01 -9.97 -12.32
CA ASP A 73 -0.62 -9.48 -13.55
C ASP A 73 -2.15 -9.35 -13.45
N VAL A 74 -2.80 -10.21 -12.65
CA VAL A 74 -4.24 -10.11 -12.38
C VAL A 74 -4.54 -8.85 -11.58
N VAL A 75 -3.75 -8.59 -10.52
CA VAL A 75 -3.91 -7.39 -9.70
C VAL A 75 -3.63 -6.13 -10.51
N LEU A 76 -2.60 -6.14 -11.35
CA LEU A 76 -2.28 -5.01 -12.24
C LEU A 76 -3.45 -4.68 -13.19
N ASN A 77 -4.14 -5.70 -13.72
CA ASN A 77 -5.34 -5.49 -14.54
C ASN A 77 -6.52 -4.93 -13.72
N GLU A 78 -6.66 -5.30 -12.44
CA GLU A 78 -7.66 -4.71 -11.55
C GLU A 78 -7.34 -3.23 -11.25
N LEU A 79 -6.06 -2.89 -11.01
CA LEU A 79 -5.62 -1.51 -10.85
C LEU A 79 -5.92 -0.68 -12.10
N LYS A 80 -5.64 -1.23 -13.29
CA LYS A 80 -5.95 -0.59 -14.57
C LYS A 80 -7.46 -0.37 -14.76
N ALA A 81 -8.29 -1.35 -14.39
CA ALA A 81 -9.75 -1.25 -14.48
C ALA A 81 -10.34 -0.19 -13.53
N GLY A 82 -9.71 0.01 -12.35
CA GLY A 82 -10.10 1.01 -11.36
C GLY A 82 -9.47 2.40 -11.56
N ARG A 83 -8.69 2.59 -12.64
CA ARG A 83 -7.99 3.83 -12.96
C ARG A 83 -8.93 5.03 -13.01
N GLY A 84 -8.64 6.07 -12.24
CA GLY A 84 -9.41 7.31 -12.20
C GLY A 84 -10.69 7.26 -11.34
N THR A 85 -11.05 6.09 -10.82
CA THR A 85 -12.17 5.92 -9.86
C THR A 85 -11.67 5.40 -8.52
N GLU A 86 -11.17 4.19 -8.49
CA GLU A 86 -10.60 3.58 -7.28
C GLU A 86 -9.17 4.06 -7.03
N TYR A 87 -8.35 4.14 -8.09
CA TYR A 87 -6.92 4.40 -8.04
C TYR A 87 -6.53 5.67 -8.78
N ASN A 88 -5.50 6.35 -8.29
CA ASN A 88 -4.91 7.52 -8.92
C ASN A 88 -4.43 7.18 -10.33
N PRO A 89 -4.94 7.85 -11.38
CA PRO A 89 -4.64 7.51 -12.77
C PRO A 89 -3.18 7.67 -13.14
N ASP A 90 -2.49 8.69 -12.62
CA ASP A 90 -1.09 8.96 -12.95
C ASP A 90 -0.17 7.90 -12.34
N MET A 91 -0.47 7.45 -11.12
CA MET A 91 0.28 6.38 -10.46
C MET A 91 0.07 5.03 -11.16
N VAL A 92 -1.16 4.73 -11.58
CA VAL A 92 -1.45 3.54 -12.37
C VAL A 92 -0.73 3.59 -13.72
N ASP A 93 -0.68 4.74 -14.38
CA ASP A 93 0.04 4.90 -15.65
C ASP A 93 1.55 4.67 -15.50
N VAL A 94 2.15 5.12 -14.39
CA VAL A 94 3.55 4.80 -14.08
C VAL A 94 3.75 3.29 -13.94
N LEU A 95 2.90 2.61 -13.16
CA LEU A 95 2.97 1.14 -12.99
C LEU A 95 2.83 0.37 -14.31
N LEU A 96 2.04 0.90 -15.26
CA LEU A 96 1.81 0.26 -16.56
C LEU A 96 2.92 0.54 -17.57
N SER A 97 3.62 1.67 -17.45
CA SER A 97 4.63 2.13 -18.43
C SER A 97 6.07 1.87 -18.01
N ASP A 98 6.36 1.84 -16.70
CA ASP A 98 7.70 1.61 -16.18
C ASP A 98 7.99 0.11 -16.06
N ARG A 99 8.83 -0.38 -16.98
CA ARG A 99 9.19 -1.80 -17.06
C ARG A 99 10.06 -2.28 -15.89
N GLU A 100 10.90 -1.43 -15.36
CA GLU A 100 11.78 -1.75 -14.25
C GLU A 100 10.93 -1.92 -12.98
N LEU A 101 10.09 -0.92 -12.68
CA LEU A 101 9.15 -0.98 -11.57
C LEU A 101 8.21 -2.20 -11.66
N TYR A 102 7.68 -2.50 -12.86
CA TYR A 102 6.86 -3.69 -13.08
C TYR A 102 7.62 -4.97 -12.70
N ASN A 103 8.86 -5.14 -13.18
CA ASN A 103 9.65 -6.35 -12.89
C ASN A 103 9.98 -6.47 -11.40
N ASP A 104 10.32 -5.37 -10.75
CA ASP A 104 10.63 -5.33 -9.33
C ASP A 104 9.41 -5.72 -8.48
N LEU A 105 8.26 -5.12 -8.74
CA LEU A 105 7.03 -5.45 -8.02
C LEU A 105 6.58 -6.89 -8.26
N LYS A 106 6.71 -7.39 -9.49
CA LYS A 106 6.40 -8.79 -9.81
C LYS A 106 7.32 -9.75 -9.05
N MET A 107 8.61 -9.47 -9.01
CA MET A 107 9.58 -10.26 -8.25
C MET A 107 9.26 -10.22 -6.74
N LEU A 108 8.97 -9.05 -6.19
CA LEU A 108 8.64 -8.86 -4.78
C LEU A 108 7.38 -9.61 -4.37
N THR A 109 6.37 -9.66 -5.22
CA THR A 109 5.07 -10.25 -4.90
C THR A 109 4.97 -11.75 -5.18
N GLU A 110 5.70 -12.28 -6.18
CA GLU A 110 5.55 -13.66 -6.62
C GLU A 110 6.76 -14.56 -6.28
N GLN A 111 7.98 -14.02 -6.19
CA GLN A 111 9.18 -14.87 -6.16
C GLN A 111 10.03 -14.72 -4.91
N ASN A 112 9.97 -13.61 -4.20
CA ASN A 112 10.98 -13.28 -3.20
C ASN A 112 10.42 -12.78 -1.85
N ARG A 113 9.12 -12.83 -1.65
CA ARG A 113 8.44 -12.29 -0.46
C ARG A 113 8.99 -12.87 0.85
N GLU A 114 9.22 -14.17 0.91
CA GLU A 114 9.75 -14.83 2.11
C GLU A 114 11.15 -14.34 2.48
N ASN A 115 12.03 -14.19 1.49
CA ASN A 115 13.39 -13.69 1.71
C ASN A 115 13.36 -12.24 2.18
N ILE A 116 12.48 -11.41 1.63
CA ILE A 116 12.32 -10.01 2.02
C ILE A 116 11.85 -9.90 3.47
N TYR A 117 10.85 -10.67 3.88
CA TYR A 117 10.42 -10.72 5.27
C TYR A 117 11.54 -11.18 6.20
N TYR A 118 12.32 -12.17 5.79
CA TYR A 118 13.46 -12.65 6.56
C TYR A 118 14.54 -11.57 6.71
N ASP A 119 14.89 -10.85 5.66
CA ASP A 119 15.86 -9.77 5.68
C ASP A 119 15.40 -8.58 6.54
N ILE A 120 14.12 -8.21 6.46
CA ILE A 120 13.50 -7.21 7.33
C ILE A 120 13.57 -7.66 8.79
N TYR A 121 13.23 -8.91 9.07
CA TYR A 121 13.34 -9.48 10.42
C TYR A 121 14.76 -9.42 10.96
N LEU A 122 15.76 -9.84 10.18
CA LEU A 122 17.17 -9.78 10.59
C LEU A 122 17.63 -8.34 10.84
N THR A 123 17.22 -7.40 10.01
CA THR A 123 17.51 -5.97 10.18
C THR A 123 16.94 -5.47 11.51
N PHE A 124 15.70 -5.81 11.82
CA PHE A 124 15.04 -5.41 13.06
C PHE A 124 15.71 -6.01 14.30
N VAL A 125 16.09 -7.29 14.26
CA VAL A 125 16.82 -7.96 15.35
C VAL A 125 18.18 -7.31 15.59
N ASN A 126 18.91 -6.97 14.52
CA ASN A 126 20.22 -6.34 14.61
C ASN A 126 20.13 -4.90 15.15
N LEU A 127 19.10 -4.15 14.80
CA LEU A 127 18.85 -2.82 15.37
C LEU A 127 18.55 -2.88 16.87
N ARG A 128 17.80 -3.87 17.33
CA ARG A 128 17.55 -4.09 18.77
C ARG A 128 18.84 -4.40 19.54
N LYS A 129 19.71 -5.25 18.99
CA LYS A 129 21.01 -5.60 19.65
C LYS A 129 21.95 -4.41 19.80
N LYS A 130 21.88 -3.42 18.91
CA LYS A 130 22.73 -2.20 18.97
C LYS A 130 22.23 -1.18 19.99
N ARG A 131 21.01 -1.33 20.52
CA ARG A 131 20.42 -0.43 21.53
C ARG A 131 20.53 -0.94 22.97
N GLN A 132 21.05 -2.14 23.16
CA GLN A 132 21.42 -2.74 24.45
C GLN A 132 22.91 -2.58 24.71
#